data_c791c4a5ded96798a8f775d40f8fe69c
#
_entry.id   c791c4a5ded96798a8f775d40f8fe69c
#
_cell.length_a   1.000
_cell.length_b   1.000
_cell.length_c   1.000
_cell.angle_alpha   90.00
_cell.angle_beta   90.00
_cell.angle_gamma   90.00
#
_symmetry.space_group_name_H-M   'P 1'
#
loop_
_entity.id
_entity.type
_entity.pdbx_description
1 polymer ?
#
loop_
_entity_poly.entity_id
_entity_poly.type
_entity_poly.pdbx_seq_one_letter_code
_entity_poly.pdbx_strand_id
1 'polypeptide(L)'
;MPQFSDDLFLGTAQGYIGTNNTNSEAVITGSVSGTTMTVTAMNSGDSLVLGQYVNGTGITANSYITAFVSGAGGTGTYTLSQSSSATGSITIYASGNAGLGDPSPMEVGVGPLGREYVWDLIPQTLQAANIAASQTPAAAGNLTLTAGTSAKSVVRTDGTTVIQLDTPRAVSVTQVTAGTGRNFTVSGYDYYGQAMSEVIASTAGSTISGNKAFYQISSIAVSGGTTTAVTVGTTDKLGLPLRAFDAGYLMRVGWNNTLANDAGTFAAADMTTPATSSTGDVRGTYLPSSATDGKKRLVAVIALPGIAAGPNATRTGALGVTQA
;
A
#
# COMPACT_ATOMS: atom_id res chain seq x y z
N MET A 1 1.55 1.55 -22.33
CA MET A 1 0.51 0.66 -21.78
C MET A 1 1.16 -0.27 -20.77
N PRO A 2 0.57 -0.47 -19.61
CA PRO A 2 1.08 -1.47 -18.69
C PRO A 2 1.01 -2.83 -19.36
N GLN A 3 2.04 -3.58 -19.23
CA GLN A 3 2.18 -4.89 -19.86
C GLN A 3 2.07 -5.96 -18.78
N PHE A 4 1.12 -6.86 -18.92
CA PHE A 4 1.14 -8.09 -18.14
C PHE A 4 2.22 -9.00 -18.74
N SER A 5 3.11 -9.48 -17.89
CA SER A 5 4.02 -10.55 -18.27
C SER A 5 3.35 -11.90 -18.04
N ASP A 6 4.04 -12.95 -18.44
CA ASP A 6 3.64 -14.32 -18.19
C ASP A 6 3.45 -14.61 -16.69
N ASP A 7 2.80 -15.71 -16.38
CA ASP A 7 2.63 -16.15 -15.00
C ASP A 7 4.00 -16.29 -14.32
N LEU A 8 4.14 -15.62 -13.18
CA LEU A 8 5.36 -15.64 -12.39
C LEU A 8 5.17 -16.58 -11.20
N PHE A 9 6.17 -17.36 -10.95
CA PHE A 9 6.25 -18.16 -9.73
C PHE A 9 6.48 -17.23 -8.53
N LEU A 10 5.46 -17.05 -7.73
CA LEU A 10 5.50 -16.27 -6.49
C LEU A 10 5.74 -17.16 -5.26
N GLY A 11 6.18 -18.38 -5.48
CA GLY A 11 6.48 -19.30 -4.39
C GLY A 11 7.57 -18.74 -3.50
N THR A 12 7.29 -18.65 -2.22
CA THR A 12 8.32 -18.48 -1.23
C THR A 12 9.22 -19.69 -1.23
N ALA A 13 10.50 -19.49 -0.93
CA ALA A 13 11.36 -20.59 -0.57
C ALA A 13 10.63 -21.35 0.56
N GLN A 14 10.22 -22.55 0.25
CA GLN A 14 9.49 -23.37 1.20
C GLN A 14 10.47 -23.78 2.29
N GLY A 15 10.26 -23.26 3.47
CA GLY A 15 10.95 -23.76 4.63
C GLY A 15 10.67 -25.25 4.75
N TYR A 16 11.69 -26.05 4.81
CA TYR A 16 11.53 -27.48 5.09
C TYR A 16 11.02 -27.64 6.52
N ILE A 17 9.84 -28.19 6.68
CA ILE A 17 9.31 -28.55 7.98
C ILE A 17 9.96 -29.85 8.43
N GLY A 18 11.21 -29.75 8.80
CA GLY A 18 11.92 -30.87 9.41
C GLY A 18 11.69 -30.95 10.91
N THR A 19 11.74 -32.14 11.42
CA THR A 19 11.80 -32.40 12.87
C THR A 19 13.16 -32.04 13.46
N ASN A 20 14.14 -31.74 12.62
CA ASN A 20 15.45 -31.28 13.03
C ASN A 20 15.65 -29.81 12.64
N ASN A 21 16.40 -29.11 13.40
CA ASN A 21 16.55 -27.66 13.47
C ASN A 21 17.39 -27.04 12.36
N THR A 22 17.87 -27.82 11.41
CA THR A 22 18.87 -27.35 10.44
C THR A 22 18.30 -26.45 9.37
N ASN A 23 16.97 -26.43 9.22
CA ASN A 23 16.28 -25.63 8.20
C ASN A 23 15.24 -24.67 8.80
N SER A 24 15.40 -24.31 10.07
CA SER A 24 14.50 -23.36 10.70
C SER A 24 14.77 -21.94 10.21
N GLU A 25 13.72 -21.23 9.84
CA GLU A 25 13.78 -19.81 9.45
C GLU A 25 14.06 -18.93 10.65
N ALA A 26 13.53 -19.32 11.84
CA ALA A 26 13.83 -18.66 13.10
C ALA A 26 13.99 -19.68 14.23
N VAL A 27 14.89 -19.37 15.14
CA VAL A 27 15.08 -20.09 16.41
C VAL A 27 14.81 -19.12 17.53
N ILE A 28 13.85 -19.46 18.38
CA ILE A 28 13.36 -18.58 19.43
C ILE A 28 13.38 -19.30 20.79
N THR A 29 13.41 -18.53 21.86
CA THR A 29 13.20 -19.01 23.20
C THR A 29 11.82 -18.53 23.68
N GLY A 30 11.04 -19.43 24.25
CA GLY A 30 9.70 -19.09 24.70
C GLY A 30 9.02 -20.20 25.49
N SER A 31 7.72 -20.04 25.72
CA SER A 31 6.86 -21.02 26.35
C SER A 31 5.52 -21.11 25.64
N VAL A 32 4.81 -22.22 25.79
CA VAL A 32 3.48 -22.39 25.20
C VAL A 32 2.52 -22.93 26.24
N SER A 33 1.37 -22.27 26.38
CA SER A 33 0.27 -22.73 27.26
C SER A 33 -1.06 -22.62 26.51
N GLY A 34 -1.71 -23.73 26.28
CA GLY A 34 -2.88 -23.77 25.43
C GLY A 34 -2.52 -23.38 23.99
N THR A 35 -3.23 -22.43 23.45
CA THR A 35 -2.93 -21.84 22.12
C THR A 35 -2.04 -20.60 22.20
N THR A 36 -1.59 -20.22 23.38
CA THR A 36 -0.76 -19.03 23.56
C THR A 36 0.72 -19.38 23.60
N MET A 37 1.48 -18.86 22.64
CA MET A 37 2.93 -18.91 22.61
C MET A 37 3.50 -17.56 23.05
N THR A 38 4.39 -17.57 24.03
CA THR A 38 5.11 -16.37 24.50
C THR A 38 6.57 -16.50 24.10
N VAL A 39 7.05 -15.57 23.27
CA VAL A 39 8.44 -15.49 22.81
C VAL A 39 9.19 -14.49 23.68
N THR A 40 10.23 -14.96 24.32
CA THR A 40 11.06 -14.14 25.22
C THR A 40 12.38 -13.71 24.60
N ALA A 41 12.88 -14.46 23.62
CA ALA A 41 14.08 -14.09 22.86
C ALA A 41 14.04 -14.64 21.44
N MET A 42 14.58 -13.86 20.50
CA MET A 42 14.93 -14.29 19.14
C MET A 42 16.40 -14.68 19.15
N ASN A 43 16.70 -15.96 18.98
CA ASN A 43 18.06 -16.47 19.08
C ASN A 43 18.79 -16.40 17.75
N SER A 44 18.11 -16.68 16.65
CA SER A 44 18.63 -16.55 15.29
C SER A 44 17.48 -16.56 14.26
N GLY A 45 17.78 -16.13 13.05
CA GLY A 45 16.84 -16.15 11.92
C GLY A 45 16.01 -14.89 11.80
N ASP A 46 14.99 -14.97 10.96
CA ASP A 46 14.13 -13.84 10.58
C ASP A 46 12.97 -13.63 11.57
N SER A 47 12.24 -12.55 11.40
CA SER A 47 11.02 -12.27 12.15
C SER A 47 9.96 -13.36 11.91
N LEU A 48 9.19 -13.68 12.97
CA LEU A 48 8.07 -14.60 12.87
C LEU A 48 6.97 -14.02 11.97
N VAL A 49 6.32 -14.87 11.22
CA VAL A 49 5.21 -14.51 10.33
C VAL A 49 3.98 -15.38 10.57
N LEU A 50 2.80 -14.88 10.17
CA LEU A 50 1.56 -15.65 10.24
C LEU A 50 1.64 -16.88 9.31
N GLY A 51 1.10 -17.99 9.79
CA GLY A 51 1.13 -19.27 9.08
C GLY A 51 2.43 -20.05 9.21
N GLN A 52 3.43 -19.51 9.88
CA GLN A 52 4.69 -20.20 10.12
C GLN A 52 4.51 -21.35 11.11
N TYR A 53 4.99 -22.54 10.75
CA TYR A 53 4.94 -23.69 11.63
C TYR A 53 5.95 -23.54 12.76
N VAL A 54 5.55 -24.04 13.93
CA VAL A 54 6.40 -24.03 15.12
C VAL A 54 6.56 -25.45 15.65
N ASN A 55 7.78 -25.78 16.05
CA ASN A 55 8.16 -27.06 16.59
C ASN A 55 9.05 -26.89 17.82
N GLY A 56 8.88 -27.72 18.83
CA GLY A 56 9.64 -27.70 20.06
C GLY A 56 9.09 -28.71 21.06
N THR A 57 9.82 -28.92 22.14
CA THR A 57 9.41 -29.86 23.17
C THR A 57 8.06 -29.45 23.77
N GLY A 58 7.06 -30.33 23.69
CA GLY A 58 5.71 -30.08 24.22
C GLY A 58 4.81 -29.26 23.30
N ILE A 59 5.26 -28.93 22.11
CA ILE A 59 4.41 -28.32 21.09
C ILE A 59 3.75 -29.43 20.26
N THR A 60 2.44 -29.29 20.06
CA THR A 60 1.66 -30.23 19.24
C THR A 60 2.14 -30.16 17.78
N ALA A 61 2.35 -31.33 17.14
CA ALA A 61 2.81 -31.39 15.76
C ALA A 61 1.89 -30.62 14.82
N ASN A 62 2.45 -29.97 13.80
CA ASN A 62 1.76 -29.15 12.81
C ASN A 62 1.06 -27.89 13.41
N SER A 63 1.50 -27.44 14.59
CA SER A 63 1.09 -26.14 15.11
C SER A 63 1.71 -25.01 14.28
N TYR A 64 0.93 -23.98 13.97
CA TYR A 64 1.39 -22.79 13.26
C TYR A 64 0.82 -21.51 13.88
N ILE A 65 1.45 -20.39 13.60
CA ILE A 65 1.05 -19.07 14.10
C ILE A 65 -0.20 -18.58 13.36
N THR A 66 -1.28 -18.32 14.09
CA THR A 66 -2.55 -17.83 13.52
C THR A 66 -2.78 -16.34 13.77
N ALA A 67 -2.20 -15.77 14.83
CA ALA A 67 -2.33 -14.35 15.12
C ALA A 67 -1.14 -13.82 15.94
N PHE A 68 -0.85 -12.53 15.76
CA PHE A 68 0.01 -11.75 16.63
C PHE A 68 -0.86 -11.08 17.70
N VAL A 69 -0.62 -11.39 18.96
CA VAL A 69 -1.32 -10.78 20.10
C VAL A 69 -0.55 -9.56 20.60
N SER A 70 0.76 -9.72 20.75
CA SER A 70 1.69 -8.63 21.00
C SER A 70 3.02 -8.92 20.31
N GLY A 71 3.78 -7.88 19.96
CA GLY A 71 5.00 -8.04 19.15
C GLY A 71 4.68 -8.15 17.65
N ALA A 72 5.62 -7.69 16.83
CA ALA A 72 5.50 -7.63 15.36
C ALA A 72 6.50 -8.60 14.70
N GLY A 73 6.42 -9.88 15.05
CA GLY A 73 7.35 -10.91 14.57
C GLY A 73 8.59 -11.13 15.43
N GLY A 74 8.77 -10.38 16.51
CA GLY A 74 9.87 -10.52 17.46
C GLY A 74 9.44 -11.12 18.80
N THR A 75 9.98 -10.64 19.90
CA THR A 75 9.52 -11.00 21.25
C THR A 75 8.09 -10.54 21.45
N GLY A 76 7.27 -11.37 22.09
CA GLY A 76 5.85 -11.08 22.30
C GLY A 76 4.99 -12.34 22.41
N THR A 77 3.69 -12.16 22.27
CA THR A 77 2.69 -13.20 22.41
C THR A 77 2.01 -13.49 21.08
N TYR A 78 1.82 -14.77 20.79
CA TYR A 78 1.28 -15.27 19.52
C TYR A 78 0.20 -16.31 19.80
N THR A 79 -0.77 -16.45 18.90
CA THR A 79 -1.77 -17.51 18.96
C THR A 79 -1.36 -18.63 18.00
N LEU A 80 -1.41 -19.86 18.48
CA LEU A 80 -1.17 -21.07 17.68
C LEU A 80 -2.48 -21.72 17.24
N SER A 81 -2.41 -22.47 16.14
CA SER A 81 -3.53 -23.21 15.56
C SER A 81 -3.98 -24.36 16.45
N GLN A 82 -3.10 -24.90 17.29
CA GLN A 82 -3.39 -26.03 18.15
C GLN A 82 -2.95 -25.77 19.59
N SER A 83 -3.68 -26.38 20.53
CA SER A 83 -3.33 -26.33 21.95
C SER A 83 -2.08 -27.18 22.21
N SER A 84 -1.15 -26.61 22.94
CA SER A 84 0.12 -27.21 23.31
C SER A 84 0.43 -26.93 24.76
N SER A 85 1.27 -27.74 25.38
CA SER A 85 1.70 -27.56 26.78
C SER A 85 3.21 -27.76 26.87
N ALA A 86 3.93 -26.65 26.76
CA ALA A 86 5.36 -26.61 26.93
C ALA A 86 5.68 -25.78 28.19
N THR A 87 5.87 -26.45 29.31
CA THR A 87 6.16 -25.80 30.59
C THR A 87 7.61 -25.35 30.67
N GLY A 88 7.81 -24.10 31.07
CA GLY A 88 9.14 -23.50 31.20
C GLY A 88 9.63 -22.89 29.87
N SER A 89 10.85 -22.41 29.91
CA SER A 89 11.51 -21.83 28.73
C SER A 89 12.06 -22.94 27.84
N ILE A 90 11.58 -23.02 26.61
CA ILE A 90 12.00 -24.01 25.61
C ILE A 90 12.56 -23.32 24.38
N THR A 91 13.37 -24.05 23.61
CA THR A 91 13.73 -23.64 22.27
C THR A 91 12.62 -24.04 21.31
N ILE A 92 12.16 -23.09 20.53
CA ILE A 92 11.12 -23.25 19.51
C ILE A 92 11.75 -22.95 18.16
N TYR A 93 11.46 -23.78 17.19
CA TYR A 93 11.93 -23.69 15.82
C TYR A 93 10.74 -23.31 14.95
N ALA A 94 10.85 -22.21 14.25
CA ALA A 94 9.83 -21.75 13.32
C ALA A 94 10.30 -21.96 11.87
N SER A 95 9.47 -22.56 11.04
CA SER A 95 9.82 -22.89 9.65
C SER A 95 8.60 -23.01 8.75
N GLY A 96 8.76 -22.65 7.49
CA GLY A 96 7.69 -22.71 6.50
C GLY A 96 6.57 -21.73 6.76
N ASN A 97 5.52 -21.80 5.97
CA ASN A 97 4.32 -21.00 6.13
C ASN A 97 3.07 -21.78 5.74
N ALA A 98 2.22 -22.14 6.71
CA ALA A 98 0.99 -22.91 6.49
C ALA A 98 -0.04 -22.21 5.58
N GLY A 99 0.04 -20.88 5.46
CA GLY A 99 -0.89 -20.10 4.64
C GLY A 99 -0.56 -20.09 3.14
N LEU A 100 0.60 -20.61 2.74
CA LEU A 100 1.10 -20.54 1.36
C LEU A 100 1.16 -21.88 0.65
N GLY A 101 0.59 -22.95 1.20
CA GLY A 101 0.52 -24.21 0.51
C GLY A 101 0.88 -25.43 1.36
N ASP A 102 1.09 -26.52 0.70
CA ASP A 102 1.39 -27.80 1.30
C ASP A 102 2.70 -27.75 2.12
N PRO A 103 2.67 -28.10 3.41
CA PRO A 103 3.86 -28.18 4.25
C PRO A 103 4.77 -29.36 3.90
N SER A 104 4.38 -30.23 3.00
CA SER A 104 5.25 -31.33 2.57
C SER A 104 6.49 -30.82 1.87
N PRO A 105 7.60 -31.59 1.84
CA PRO A 105 8.75 -31.22 1.05
C PRO A 105 8.32 -31.05 -0.41
N MET A 106 8.26 -29.81 -0.82
CA MET A 106 7.72 -29.45 -2.10
C MET A 106 8.60 -29.95 -3.22
N GLU A 107 7.95 -30.43 -4.24
CA GLU A 107 8.58 -30.51 -5.53
C GLU A 107 9.05 -29.12 -5.92
N VAL A 108 10.32 -29.00 -6.24
CA VAL A 108 10.92 -27.73 -6.68
C VAL A 108 10.14 -27.25 -7.89
N GLY A 109 9.56 -26.07 -7.79
CA GLY A 109 8.79 -25.44 -8.87
C GLY A 109 7.28 -25.45 -8.70
N VAL A 110 6.73 -26.03 -7.63
CA VAL A 110 5.29 -25.98 -7.35
C VAL A 110 5.02 -25.02 -6.20
N GLY A 111 4.46 -23.88 -6.49
CA GLY A 111 4.05 -22.89 -5.53
C GLY A 111 2.92 -22.02 -6.09
N PRO A 112 2.38 -21.08 -5.34
CA PRO A 112 1.36 -20.19 -5.85
C PRO A 112 1.89 -19.43 -7.06
N LEU A 113 1.20 -19.61 -8.17
CA LEU A 113 1.43 -18.83 -9.37
C LEU A 113 0.76 -17.47 -9.21
N GLY A 114 1.44 -16.43 -9.61
CA GLY A 114 0.92 -15.08 -9.69
C GLY A 114 1.23 -14.47 -11.04
N ARG A 115 0.83 -13.22 -11.18
CA ARG A 115 1.12 -12.43 -12.36
C ARG A 115 1.99 -11.26 -11.99
N GLU A 116 2.85 -10.88 -12.91
CA GLU A 116 3.67 -9.69 -12.79
C GLU A 116 3.05 -8.57 -13.60
N TYR A 117 2.96 -7.39 -13.00
CA TYR A 117 2.53 -6.18 -13.65
C TYR A 117 3.67 -5.17 -13.61
N VAL A 118 4.12 -4.73 -14.78
CA VAL A 118 5.16 -3.71 -14.89
C VAL A 118 4.51 -2.34 -14.96
N TRP A 119 4.66 -1.57 -13.90
CA TRP A 119 4.24 -0.19 -13.85
C TRP A 119 5.40 0.73 -14.26
N ASP A 120 5.27 1.32 -15.42
CA ASP A 120 6.32 2.07 -16.09
C ASP A 120 5.82 3.46 -16.45
N LEU A 121 6.45 4.49 -15.90
CA LEU A 121 6.04 5.88 -16.10
C LEU A 121 7.20 6.86 -15.95
N ILE A 122 7.02 8.05 -16.54
CA ILE A 122 7.89 9.21 -16.33
C ILE A 122 7.05 10.29 -15.66
N PRO A 123 6.99 10.29 -14.30
CA PRO A 123 6.12 11.22 -13.60
C PRO A 123 6.68 12.64 -13.66
N GLN A 124 5.80 13.59 -14.00
CA GLN A 124 6.16 15.00 -14.12
C GLN A 124 6.51 15.60 -12.76
N THR A 125 7.25 16.68 -12.75
CA THR A 125 7.53 17.45 -11.53
C THR A 125 6.24 17.87 -10.84
N LEU A 126 6.18 17.68 -9.51
CA LEU A 126 5.06 18.21 -8.72
C LEU A 126 4.97 19.73 -8.86
N GLN A 127 3.77 20.26 -8.79
CA GLN A 127 3.52 21.70 -8.84
C GLN A 127 2.45 22.11 -7.87
N ALA A 128 2.71 23.18 -7.10
CA ALA A 128 1.80 23.69 -6.07
C ALA A 128 0.50 24.29 -6.63
N ALA A 129 0.45 24.62 -7.91
CA ALA A 129 -0.71 25.23 -8.59
C ALA A 129 -1.09 24.48 -9.87
N ASN A 130 -0.94 23.16 -9.89
CA ASN A 130 -1.17 22.34 -11.08
C ASN A 130 -2.66 22.11 -11.39
N ILE A 131 -3.54 22.37 -10.43
CA ILE A 131 -4.98 22.10 -10.51
C ILE A 131 -5.78 23.38 -10.37
N ALA A 132 -5.37 24.24 -9.44
CA ALA A 132 -5.97 25.56 -9.28
C ALA A 132 -4.89 26.60 -9.00
N ALA A 133 -4.88 27.67 -9.80
CA ALA A 133 -3.99 28.80 -9.59
C ALA A 133 -4.33 29.53 -8.29
N SER A 134 -3.43 30.41 -7.84
CA SER A 134 -3.60 31.18 -6.62
C SER A 134 -4.89 32.01 -6.67
N GLN A 135 -5.75 31.79 -5.68
CA GLN A 135 -7.03 32.51 -5.54
C GLN A 135 -7.41 32.63 -4.06
N THR A 136 -8.21 33.66 -3.74
CA THR A 136 -8.67 33.90 -2.37
C THR A 136 -10.22 33.86 -2.36
N PRO A 137 -10.82 32.67 -2.08
CA PRO A 137 -12.29 32.57 -1.99
C PRO A 137 -12.83 33.44 -0.90
N ALA A 138 -13.85 34.25 -1.22
CA ALA A 138 -14.51 35.12 -0.26
C ALA A 138 -15.56 34.38 0.59
N ALA A 139 -16.09 33.25 0.09
CA ALA A 139 -17.14 32.45 0.74
C ALA A 139 -16.95 30.96 0.39
N ALA A 140 -17.83 30.13 0.94
CA ALA A 140 -17.95 28.75 0.53
C ALA A 140 -18.35 28.64 -0.96
N GLY A 141 -17.79 27.71 -1.69
CA GLY A 141 -18.06 27.52 -3.11
C GLY A 141 -16.94 26.76 -3.83
N ASN A 142 -17.07 26.64 -5.14
CA ASN A 142 -16.07 25.98 -5.95
C ASN A 142 -14.91 26.90 -6.32
N LEU A 143 -13.72 26.37 -6.29
CA LEU A 143 -12.53 27.02 -6.85
C LEU A 143 -12.59 27.01 -8.38
N THR A 144 -11.99 28.04 -8.99
CA THR A 144 -11.72 28.02 -10.42
C THR A 144 -10.56 27.07 -10.68
N LEU A 145 -10.81 26.04 -11.49
CA LEU A 145 -9.77 25.07 -11.89
C LEU A 145 -8.99 25.62 -13.07
N THR A 146 -7.68 25.49 -13.02
CA THR A 146 -6.76 25.93 -14.08
C THR A 146 -5.62 24.92 -14.16
N ALA A 147 -5.50 24.28 -15.33
CA ALA A 147 -4.40 23.35 -15.56
C ALA A 147 -3.05 24.05 -15.51
N GLY A 148 -2.15 23.56 -14.68
CA GLY A 148 -0.74 23.98 -14.68
C GLY A 148 0.04 23.29 -15.81
N THR A 149 1.38 23.40 -15.78
CA THR A 149 2.23 22.92 -16.88
C THR A 149 2.31 21.39 -16.96
N SER A 150 2.05 20.68 -15.86
CA SER A 150 2.07 19.21 -15.79
C SER A 150 0.66 18.59 -15.79
N ALA A 151 -0.36 19.37 -16.12
CA ALA A 151 -1.74 18.91 -16.21
C ALA A 151 -2.39 19.45 -17.50
N LYS A 152 -3.56 18.91 -17.83
CA LYS A 152 -4.32 19.31 -19.02
C LYS A 152 -5.79 19.52 -18.68
N SER A 153 -6.43 20.54 -19.25
CA SER A 153 -7.88 20.65 -19.25
C SER A 153 -8.45 19.75 -20.35
N VAL A 154 -9.32 18.83 -19.99
CA VAL A 154 -9.91 17.83 -20.89
C VAL A 154 -11.42 17.81 -20.71
N VAL A 155 -12.16 17.68 -21.81
CA VAL A 155 -13.60 17.43 -21.78
C VAL A 155 -13.83 15.93 -21.88
N ARG A 156 -14.49 15.35 -20.90
CA ARG A 156 -14.89 13.95 -20.86
C ARG A 156 -16.03 13.68 -21.85
N THR A 157 -16.31 12.42 -22.10
CA THR A 157 -17.40 12.00 -22.98
C THR A 157 -18.80 12.39 -22.47
N ASP A 158 -18.94 12.63 -21.17
CA ASP A 158 -20.15 13.13 -20.54
C ASP A 158 -20.29 14.67 -20.59
N GLY A 159 -19.35 15.37 -21.24
CA GLY A 159 -19.31 16.82 -21.34
C GLY A 159 -18.67 17.54 -20.15
N THR A 160 -18.29 16.83 -19.09
CA THR A 160 -17.64 17.44 -17.92
C THR A 160 -16.21 17.86 -18.24
N THR A 161 -15.85 19.10 -17.96
CA THR A 161 -14.47 19.57 -18.05
C THR A 161 -13.72 19.19 -16.76
N VAL A 162 -12.57 18.56 -16.92
CA VAL A 162 -11.72 18.10 -15.83
C VAL A 162 -10.28 18.53 -16.00
N ILE A 163 -9.55 18.65 -14.91
CA ILE A 163 -8.09 18.75 -14.95
C ILE A 163 -7.52 17.34 -14.88
N GLN A 164 -6.89 16.89 -15.93
CA GLN A 164 -6.24 15.60 -16.04
C GLN A 164 -4.76 15.72 -15.70
N LEU A 165 -4.30 14.86 -14.80
CA LEU A 165 -2.92 14.75 -14.37
C LEU A 165 -2.13 13.81 -15.30
N ASP A 166 -0.81 13.87 -15.23
CA ASP A 166 0.11 12.99 -15.97
C ASP A 166 -0.02 11.52 -15.56
N THR A 167 -0.21 11.29 -14.27
CA THR A 167 -0.44 9.99 -13.64
C THR A 167 -1.33 10.19 -12.41
N PRO A 168 -1.99 9.14 -11.88
CA PRO A 168 -2.70 9.27 -10.61
C PRO A 168 -1.78 9.78 -9.50
N ARG A 169 -2.18 10.87 -8.84
CA ARG A 169 -1.41 11.51 -7.77
C ARG A 169 -2.30 12.03 -6.66
N ALA A 170 -1.76 12.08 -5.46
CA ALA A 170 -2.43 12.80 -4.39
C ALA A 170 -2.39 14.32 -4.64
N VAL A 171 -3.48 14.97 -4.27
CA VAL A 171 -3.66 16.42 -4.39
C VAL A 171 -3.07 17.11 -3.17
N SER A 172 -2.50 18.30 -3.35
CA SER A 172 -2.05 19.17 -2.26
C SER A 172 -2.82 20.47 -2.24
N VAL A 173 -3.14 20.95 -1.05
CA VAL A 173 -3.70 22.29 -0.81
C VAL A 173 -2.67 23.10 -0.05
N THR A 174 -2.23 24.21 -0.61
CA THR A 174 -1.29 25.15 0.01
C THR A 174 -2.00 26.44 0.35
N GLN A 175 -1.96 26.81 1.61
CA GLN A 175 -2.42 28.11 2.09
C GLN A 175 -1.17 28.92 2.47
N VAL A 176 -0.92 30.03 1.74
CA VAL A 176 0.40 30.67 1.68
C VAL A 176 0.80 31.33 3.01
N THR A 177 -0.13 31.86 3.78
CA THR A 177 0.16 32.55 5.03
C THR A 177 -0.86 32.20 6.10
N ALA A 178 -0.61 32.67 7.34
CA ALA A 178 -1.54 32.52 8.45
C ALA A 178 -2.95 33.05 8.09
N GLY A 179 -3.93 32.21 8.21
CA GLY A 179 -5.34 32.48 7.90
C GLY A 179 -6.23 31.43 8.54
N THR A 180 -7.50 31.42 8.19
CA THR A 180 -8.42 30.40 8.69
C THR A 180 -8.30 29.13 7.86
N GLY A 181 -7.96 28.01 8.49
CA GLY A 181 -8.01 26.69 7.84
C GLY A 181 -9.42 26.36 7.37
N ARG A 182 -9.53 25.69 6.23
CA ARG A 182 -10.81 25.29 5.60
C ARG A 182 -10.73 23.85 5.10
N ASN A 183 -11.87 23.24 4.96
CA ASN A 183 -12.00 21.96 4.29
C ASN A 183 -12.14 22.20 2.79
N PHE A 184 -11.34 21.47 2.03
CA PHE A 184 -11.39 21.43 0.57
C PHE A 184 -11.86 20.04 0.15
N THR A 185 -13.06 19.96 -0.40
CA THR A 185 -13.58 18.71 -0.97
C THR A 185 -13.14 18.64 -2.42
N VAL A 186 -12.19 17.76 -2.70
CA VAL A 186 -11.72 17.45 -4.05
C VAL A 186 -12.60 16.35 -4.60
N SER A 187 -13.21 16.56 -5.76
CA SER A 187 -14.01 15.57 -6.47
C SER A 187 -13.42 15.31 -7.85
N GLY A 188 -13.46 14.07 -8.28
CA GLY A 188 -12.87 13.69 -9.55
C GLY A 188 -12.97 12.20 -9.85
N TYR A 189 -12.00 11.70 -10.56
CA TYR A 189 -12.00 10.32 -11.02
C TYR A 189 -10.60 9.71 -10.89
N ASP A 190 -10.59 8.42 -10.64
CA ASP A 190 -9.37 7.63 -10.67
C ASP A 190 -8.92 7.31 -12.11
N TYR A 191 -7.84 6.53 -12.24
CA TYR A 191 -7.29 6.12 -13.54
C TYR A 191 -8.29 5.31 -14.38
N TYR A 192 -9.21 4.59 -13.74
CA TYR A 192 -10.21 3.74 -14.41
C TYR A 192 -11.55 4.44 -14.61
N GLY A 193 -11.63 5.74 -14.30
CA GLY A 193 -12.85 6.53 -14.46
C GLY A 193 -13.88 6.36 -13.35
N GLN A 194 -13.52 5.72 -12.23
CA GLN A 194 -14.36 5.61 -11.03
C GLN A 194 -14.42 6.97 -10.33
N ALA A 195 -15.62 7.42 -9.99
CA ALA A 195 -15.80 8.64 -9.22
C ALA A 195 -15.17 8.50 -7.83
N MET A 196 -14.52 9.57 -7.38
CA MET A 196 -13.88 9.62 -6.06
C MET A 196 -13.90 11.02 -5.48
N SER A 197 -13.88 11.11 -4.17
CA SER A 197 -13.79 12.37 -3.45
C SER A 197 -12.88 12.26 -2.24
N GLU A 198 -12.32 13.39 -1.82
CA GLU A 198 -11.47 13.51 -0.65
C GLU A 198 -11.65 14.87 0.00
N VAL A 199 -11.73 14.91 1.32
CA VAL A 199 -11.74 16.15 2.09
C VAL A 199 -10.34 16.40 2.64
N ILE A 200 -9.71 17.48 2.19
CA ILE A 200 -8.39 17.92 2.67
C ILE A 200 -8.61 19.13 3.58
N ALA A 201 -8.33 18.97 4.87
CA ALA A 201 -8.39 20.05 5.84
C ALA A 201 -7.09 20.86 5.75
N SER A 202 -7.18 22.09 5.25
CA SER A 202 -6.01 22.98 5.16
C SER A 202 -5.63 23.52 6.52
N THR A 203 -4.33 23.74 6.69
CA THR A 203 -3.76 24.45 7.82
C THR A 203 -3.09 25.73 7.31
N ALA A 204 -3.38 26.85 7.97
CA ALA A 204 -2.81 28.14 7.62
C ALA A 204 -1.29 28.12 7.58
N GLY A 205 -0.71 28.69 6.54
CA GLY A 205 0.74 28.75 6.35
C GLY A 205 1.40 27.39 5.99
N SER A 206 0.62 26.41 5.56
CA SER A 206 1.10 25.06 5.30
C SER A 206 0.60 24.48 3.97
N THR A 207 1.30 23.46 3.51
CA THR A 207 0.85 22.58 2.42
C THR A 207 0.41 21.26 3.02
N ILE A 208 -0.84 20.90 2.81
CA ILE A 208 -1.42 19.63 3.25
C ILE A 208 -1.64 18.74 2.03
N SER A 209 -1.16 17.52 2.11
CA SER A 209 -1.31 16.51 1.07
C SER A 209 -2.47 15.57 1.39
N GLY A 210 -3.27 15.24 0.39
CA GLY A 210 -4.27 14.20 0.46
C GLY A 210 -3.67 12.79 0.50
N ASN A 211 -4.55 11.81 0.61
CA ASN A 211 -4.23 10.39 0.65
C ASN A 211 -4.70 9.63 -0.59
N LYS A 212 -5.72 10.14 -1.28
CA LYS A 212 -6.27 9.52 -2.49
C LYS A 212 -5.56 10.04 -3.75
N ALA A 213 -5.31 9.16 -4.69
CA ALA A 213 -4.63 9.47 -5.94
C ALA A 213 -5.62 9.70 -7.07
N PHE A 214 -5.86 10.95 -7.39
CA PHE A 214 -6.71 11.38 -8.50
C PHE A 214 -5.97 11.30 -9.83
N TYR A 215 -6.69 10.89 -10.87
CA TYR A 215 -6.24 11.04 -12.25
C TYR A 215 -6.89 12.25 -12.94
N GLN A 216 -8.16 12.49 -12.64
CA GLN A 216 -8.91 13.64 -13.15
C GLN A 216 -9.64 14.33 -12.02
N ILE A 217 -9.59 15.64 -11.97
CA ILE A 217 -10.28 16.47 -10.98
C ILE A 217 -11.38 17.26 -11.68
N SER A 218 -12.63 17.10 -11.21
CA SER A 218 -13.81 17.78 -11.77
C SER A 218 -14.20 19.03 -11.00
N SER A 219 -14.00 19.05 -9.68
CA SER A 219 -14.29 20.21 -8.85
C SER A 219 -13.50 20.20 -7.55
N ILE A 220 -13.33 21.38 -6.97
CA ILE A 220 -12.80 21.56 -5.62
C ILE A 220 -13.69 22.56 -4.90
N ALA A 221 -14.45 22.09 -3.92
CA ALA A 221 -15.32 22.93 -3.10
C ALA A 221 -14.61 23.32 -1.80
N VAL A 222 -14.58 24.60 -1.48
CA VAL A 222 -14.09 25.12 -0.19
C VAL A 222 -15.27 25.37 0.77
N SER A 223 -15.11 24.97 2.03
CA SER A 223 -16.15 25.07 3.06
C SER A 223 -16.46 26.51 3.56
N GLY A 224 -15.63 27.46 3.17
CA GLY A 224 -15.79 28.87 3.59
C GLY A 224 -14.73 29.77 2.98
N GLY A 225 -14.89 31.06 3.13
CA GLY A 225 -13.90 32.04 2.66
C GLY A 225 -12.56 31.85 3.35
N THR A 226 -11.46 32.03 2.57
CA THR A 226 -10.12 32.09 3.10
C THR A 226 -9.67 33.54 3.17
N THR A 227 -8.94 33.92 4.21
CA THR A 227 -8.39 35.30 4.35
C THR A 227 -7.09 35.48 3.58
N THR A 228 -6.52 34.36 3.07
CA THR A 228 -5.27 34.33 2.34
C THR A 228 -5.40 33.47 1.09
N ALA A 229 -4.51 33.68 0.15
CA ALA A 229 -4.50 32.94 -1.09
C ALA A 229 -4.24 31.45 -0.86
N VAL A 230 -4.94 30.64 -1.65
CA VAL A 230 -4.77 29.18 -1.70
C VAL A 230 -4.41 28.76 -3.11
N THR A 231 -3.57 27.74 -3.21
CA THR A 231 -3.30 27.02 -4.45
C THR A 231 -3.60 25.56 -4.27
N VAL A 232 -3.98 24.88 -5.36
CA VAL A 232 -4.17 23.43 -5.35
C VAL A 232 -3.29 22.81 -6.43
N GLY A 233 -2.50 21.85 -6.00
CA GLY A 233 -1.50 21.23 -6.83
C GLY A 233 -1.40 19.74 -6.66
N THR A 234 -0.29 19.20 -7.11
CA THR A 234 0.04 17.78 -7.09
C THR A 234 1.15 17.48 -6.09
N THR A 235 1.24 16.24 -5.67
CA THR A 235 2.32 15.71 -4.85
C THR A 235 3.13 14.67 -5.62
N ASP A 236 4.23 14.19 -5.04
CA ASP A 236 4.96 13.02 -5.55
C ASP A 236 4.39 11.69 -5.06
N LYS A 237 3.30 11.70 -4.28
CA LYS A 237 2.57 10.48 -3.89
C LYS A 237 1.77 9.97 -5.08
N LEU A 238 2.23 8.88 -5.68
CA LEU A 238 1.67 8.29 -6.90
C LEU A 238 0.67 7.20 -6.53
N GLY A 239 -0.46 7.15 -7.23
CA GLY A 239 -1.45 6.09 -7.07
C GLY A 239 -1.03 4.83 -7.80
N LEU A 240 -1.14 3.69 -7.13
CA LEU A 240 -0.82 2.40 -7.74
C LEU A 240 -1.85 2.02 -8.82
N PRO A 241 -1.42 1.37 -9.90
CA PRO A 241 -2.33 0.92 -10.95
C PRO A 241 -3.19 -0.25 -10.51
N LEU A 242 -2.73 -1.01 -9.53
CA LEU A 242 -3.37 -2.21 -9.00
C LEU A 242 -3.45 -2.14 -7.49
N ARG A 243 -4.41 -2.86 -6.93
CA ARG A 243 -4.62 -2.92 -5.49
C ARG A 243 -3.51 -3.72 -4.81
N ALA A 244 -2.73 -3.08 -3.96
CA ALA A 244 -1.67 -3.69 -3.20
C ALA A 244 -1.92 -3.52 -1.69
N PHE A 245 -1.98 -4.63 -0.96
CA PHE A 245 -2.27 -4.65 0.48
C PHE A 245 -1.00 -4.69 1.33
N ASP A 246 0.11 -5.09 0.73
CA ASP A 246 1.37 -5.28 1.41
C ASP A 246 2.51 -4.80 0.53
N ALA A 247 3.58 -4.28 1.15
CA ALA A 247 4.77 -3.83 0.45
C ALA A 247 5.46 -4.96 -0.34
N GLY A 248 5.29 -6.21 0.06
CA GLY A 248 5.82 -7.38 -0.63
C GLY A 248 5.24 -7.58 -2.04
N TYR A 249 4.10 -6.97 -2.37
CA TYR A 249 3.60 -6.97 -3.75
C TYR A 249 4.44 -6.09 -4.68
N LEU A 250 5.11 -5.07 -4.15
CA LEU A 250 6.08 -4.29 -4.91
C LEU A 250 7.44 -5.00 -4.86
N MET A 251 7.63 -5.96 -5.74
CA MET A 251 8.85 -6.77 -5.80
C MET A 251 10.09 -5.91 -6.07
N ARG A 252 9.91 -4.86 -6.84
CA ARG A 252 10.98 -3.92 -7.18
C ARG A 252 10.40 -2.57 -7.58
N VAL A 253 11.01 -1.51 -7.10
CA VAL A 253 10.80 -0.15 -7.60
C VAL A 253 12.15 0.47 -7.88
N GLY A 254 12.37 1.01 -9.08
CA GLY A 254 13.66 1.59 -9.44
C GLY A 254 13.54 2.73 -10.43
N TRP A 255 14.55 3.57 -10.47
CA TRP A 255 14.66 4.69 -11.40
C TRP A 255 15.60 4.34 -12.55
N ASN A 256 15.24 4.75 -13.78
CA ASN A 256 16.11 4.65 -14.96
C ASN A 256 16.71 3.25 -15.18
N ASN A 257 15.97 2.20 -14.85
CA ASN A 257 16.42 0.80 -14.95
C ASN A 257 17.65 0.45 -14.07
N THR A 258 17.96 1.24 -13.06
CA THR A 258 19.02 0.89 -12.11
C THR A 258 18.62 -0.35 -11.30
N LEU A 259 19.62 -1.15 -10.88
CA LEU A 259 19.38 -2.32 -10.05
C LEU A 259 18.99 -1.96 -8.61
N ALA A 260 19.36 -0.77 -8.15
CA ALA A 260 19.04 -0.31 -6.80
C ALA A 260 17.53 -0.10 -6.65
N ASN A 261 16.95 -0.65 -5.58
CA ASN A 261 15.59 -0.33 -5.19
C ASN A 261 15.49 1.11 -4.71
N ASP A 262 14.40 1.77 -5.07
CA ASP A 262 14.02 3.06 -4.48
C ASP A 262 13.56 2.85 -3.03
N ALA A 263 14.09 3.64 -2.11
CA ALA A 263 13.74 3.61 -0.69
C ALA A 263 12.49 4.45 -0.37
N GLY A 264 11.54 4.51 -1.29
CA GLY A 264 10.29 5.24 -1.15
C GLY A 264 9.35 4.64 -0.10
N THR A 265 8.22 5.30 0.11
CA THR A 265 7.21 4.89 1.07
C THR A 265 6.00 4.30 0.36
N PHE A 266 5.69 3.06 0.68
CA PHE A 266 4.47 2.39 0.27
C PHE A 266 3.36 2.64 1.29
N ALA A 267 2.17 3.02 0.82
CA ALA A 267 0.96 3.01 1.62
C ALA A 267 0.00 1.96 1.05
N ALA A 268 -0.39 1.02 1.89
CA ALA A 268 -1.27 -0.08 1.51
C ALA A 268 -2.64 0.41 1.02
N ALA A 269 -3.30 -0.42 0.21
CA ALA A 269 -4.67 -0.22 -0.20
C ALA A 269 -5.60 -0.14 1.01
N ASP A 270 -6.53 0.81 0.98
CA ASP A 270 -7.57 0.91 1.99
C ASP A 270 -8.57 -0.25 1.84
N MET A 271 -8.78 -0.97 2.93
CA MET A 271 -9.69 -2.13 2.98
C MET A 271 -11.14 -1.72 3.23
N THR A 272 -11.41 -0.49 3.64
CA THR A 272 -12.76 0.00 3.84
C THR A 272 -13.48 0.24 2.51
N THR A 273 -14.78 0.18 2.49
CA THR A 273 -15.57 0.42 1.27
C THR A 273 -16.79 1.27 1.63
N PRO A 274 -16.88 2.51 1.12
CA PRO A 274 -15.85 3.21 0.34
C PRO A 274 -14.64 3.62 1.19
N ALA A 275 -13.47 3.76 0.56
CA ALA A 275 -12.30 4.30 1.22
C ALA A 275 -12.51 5.78 1.58
N THR A 276 -12.10 6.18 2.78
CA THR A 276 -12.23 7.57 3.24
C THR A 276 -10.91 8.33 3.12
N SER A 277 -10.95 9.66 3.19
CA SER A 277 -9.75 10.48 3.15
C SER A 277 -8.79 10.22 4.32
N SER A 278 -9.32 9.72 5.44
CA SER A 278 -8.50 9.39 6.62
C SER A 278 -7.79 8.04 6.50
N THR A 279 -8.29 7.13 5.68
CA THR A 279 -7.80 5.76 5.56
C THR A 279 -6.98 5.52 4.29
N GLY A 280 -7.18 6.29 3.23
CA GLY A 280 -6.32 6.31 2.06
C GLY A 280 -6.97 5.90 0.75
N ASP A 281 -6.13 5.54 -0.22
CA ASP A 281 -6.56 5.13 -1.57
C ASP A 281 -6.89 3.64 -1.61
N VAL A 282 -7.92 3.26 -2.37
CA VAL A 282 -8.37 1.86 -2.49
C VAL A 282 -7.37 0.94 -3.19
N ARG A 283 -6.40 1.48 -3.91
CA ARG A 283 -5.31 0.72 -4.55
C ARG A 283 -3.99 0.82 -3.80
N GLY A 284 -3.88 1.82 -2.94
CA GLY A 284 -2.63 2.19 -2.30
C GLY A 284 -1.83 3.20 -3.10
N THR A 285 -0.80 3.72 -2.47
CA THR A 285 0.05 4.75 -3.07
C THR A 285 1.53 4.44 -2.83
N TYR A 286 2.36 5.00 -3.69
CA TYR A 286 3.80 4.98 -3.54
C TYR A 286 4.36 6.41 -3.59
N LEU A 287 5.12 6.79 -2.57
CA LEU A 287 5.87 8.03 -2.53
C LEU A 287 7.35 7.71 -2.79
N PRO A 288 7.90 8.03 -3.97
CA PRO A 288 9.30 7.79 -4.25
C PRO A 288 10.24 8.54 -3.29
N SER A 289 11.41 7.98 -3.04
CA SER A 289 12.46 8.62 -2.21
C SER A 289 13.08 9.86 -2.87
N SER A 290 13.02 9.92 -4.20
CA SER A 290 13.48 11.06 -4.99
C SER A 290 12.31 11.78 -5.61
N ALA A 291 12.36 13.11 -5.62
CA ALA A 291 11.36 13.94 -6.30
C ALA A 291 11.22 13.58 -7.78
N THR A 292 9.98 13.62 -8.27
CA THR A 292 9.69 13.45 -9.69
C THR A 292 10.16 14.68 -10.49
N ASP A 293 10.66 14.50 -11.70
CA ASP A 293 11.29 15.59 -12.47
C ASP A 293 10.87 15.65 -13.95
N GLY A 294 9.95 14.78 -14.37
CA GLY A 294 9.50 14.69 -15.74
C GLY A 294 10.51 14.09 -16.72
N LYS A 295 11.61 13.55 -16.22
CA LYS A 295 12.69 12.98 -17.02
C LYS A 295 13.07 11.57 -16.59
N LYS A 296 13.10 11.32 -15.28
CA LYS A 296 13.41 10.02 -14.72
C LYS A 296 12.25 9.05 -14.93
N ARG A 297 12.58 7.88 -15.39
CA ARG A 297 11.64 6.78 -15.58
C ARG A 297 11.55 5.97 -14.31
N LEU A 298 10.36 5.88 -13.72
CA LEU A 298 10.06 4.99 -12.60
C LEU A 298 9.53 3.68 -13.15
N VAL A 299 10.14 2.58 -12.76
CA VAL A 299 9.69 1.22 -13.10
C VAL A 299 9.44 0.47 -11.80
N ALA A 300 8.22 0.03 -11.61
CA ALA A 300 7.85 -0.84 -10.50
C ALA A 300 7.31 -2.17 -11.04
N VAL A 301 7.79 -3.26 -10.44
CA VAL A 301 7.30 -4.61 -10.68
C VAL A 301 6.36 -4.96 -9.55
N ILE A 302 5.09 -5.17 -9.89
CA ILE A 302 4.03 -5.47 -8.92
C ILE A 302 3.58 -6.91 -9.14
N ALA A 303 3.77 -7.75 -8.13
CA ALA A 303 3.30 -9.11 -8.13
C ALA A 303 1.81 -9.16 -7.75
N LEU A 304 1.04 -9.93 -8.48
CA LEU A 304 -0.36 -10.21 -8.16
C LEU A 304 -0.47 -11.66 -7.71
N PRO A 305 -0.95 -11.92 -6.50
CA PRO A 305 -1.17 -13.29 -6.04
C PRO A 305 -2.23 -13.98 -6.91
N GLY A 306 -2.18 -15.30 -6.99
CA GLY A 306 -3.19 -16.11 -7.64
C GLY A 306 -4.57 -15.88 -7.05
N ILE A 307 -5.61 -16.04 -7.87
CA ILE A 307 -7.01 -15.72 -7.54
C ILE A 307 -7.55 -16.54 -6.35
N ALA A 308 -6.95 -17.68 -6.05
CA ALA A 308 -7.48 -18.65 -5.07
C ALA A 308 -6.95 -18.45 -3.64
N ALA A 309 -6.14 -17.43 -3.36
CA ALA A 309 -5.46 -17.32 -2.08
C ALA A 309 -6.07 -16.25 -1.16
N GLY A 310 -6.60 -16.68 -0.04
CA GLY A 310 -6.92 -15.88 1.13
C GLY A 310 -8.02 -14.82 0.95
N PRO A 311 -8.06 -13.81 1.81
CA PRO A 311 -9.12 -12.79 1.82
C PRO A 311 -9.18 -11.94 0.55
N ASN A 312 -8.20 -12.06 -0.32
CA ASN A 312 -8.11 -11.33 -1.58
C ASN A 312 -8.62 -12.10 -2.81
N ALA A 313 -9.11 -13.32 -2.63
CA ALA A 313 -9.57 -14.20 -3.72
C ALA A 313 -10.58 -13.55 -4.67
N THR A 314 -11.35 -12.59 -4.19
CA THR A 314 -12.37 -11.85 -4.96
C THR A 314 -11.98 -10.41 -5.29
N ARG A 315 -10.76 -9.97 -4.95
CA ARG A 315 -10.38 -8.55 -4.95
C ARG A 315 -9.06 -8.26 -5.67
N THR A 316 -8.67 -9.11 -6.59
CA THR A 316 -7.47 -8.89 -7.40
C THR A 316 -7.66 -7.74 -8.39
N GLY A 317 -6.70 -6.85 -8.44
CA GLY A 317 -6.73 -5.65 -9.28
C GLY A 317 -7.64 -4.55 -8.73
N ALA A 318 -8.00 -3.61 -9.59
CA ALA A 318 -8.86 -2.47 -9.24
C ALA A 318 -10.34 -2.70 -9.58
N LEU A 319 -10.68 -3.85 -10.15
CA LEU A 319 -12.03 -4.15 -10.61
C LEU A 319 -12.99 -4.31 -9.43
N GLY A 320 -14.13 -3.63 -9.48
CA GLY A 320 -15.14 -3.70 -8.44
C GLY A 320 -14.81 -2.94 -7.15
N VAL A 321 -13.82 -2.06 -7.17
CA VAL A 321 -13.43 -1.24 -6.01
C VAL A 321 -14.07 0.13 -6.10
N THR A 322 -14.74 0.56 -5.03
CA THR A 322 -15.39 1.87 -4.94
C THR A 322 -14.47 2.86 -4.25
N GLN A 323 -14.35 4.06 -4.84
CA GLN A 323 -13.47 5.13 -4.36
C GLN A 323 -14.22 6.25 -3.63
N ALA A 324 -15.51 6.31 -3.73
CA ALA A 324 -16.31 7.42 -3.19
C ALA A 324 -16.35 7.44 -1.68
#